data_7360f3c067fbb8918cc20c80c0cf1557
#
_entry.id   7360f3c067fbb8918cc20c80c0cf1557
#
_cell.length_a   1.000
_cell.length_b   1.000
_cell.length_c   1.000
_cell.angle_alpha   90.00
_cell.angle_beta   90.00
_cell.angle_gamma   90.00
#
_symmetry.space_group_name_H-M   'P 1'
#
loop_
_entity.id
_entity.type
_entity.pdbx_description
1 polymer ?
#
loop_
_entity_poly.entity_id
_entity_poly.type
_entity_poly.pdbx_seq_one_letter_code
_entity_poly.pdbx_strand_id
1 'polypeptide(L)'
;MGFSDVVYNSHHFAGRIGAAIRGDHRQSQLISVATDGETFGHHKKGTEKTLAYAFIGEFPRHGWTVTNFAHYLSLNPPSWEVKLKSVTAWSCAHGVDRWQDDCGCGGEGGVWHQKWRRPLRNALNWLRDQLIDVYEEYGGVLFRDPWQARDEYIRIISDRTPANINRFLSHHQTRKLQAAEQVEALRLLEMQRHSLLMFTSCGWFFEEISRPEGTQILRYASRALELAGDVAGIQLERGFIERLGLAPSNVEEFKNGAEIYRQLVLTAQIDFKQVAAHYAITSLFNHHQNTVPGKETDKLSHNHHQRVYCYTTHELDYHKQSLGLLTMAVGHLQLVSDITWESESLVFAVLHLGGWDFHCCIQKFAGRRNYSQVKEKLFTALQQASIAHLILVMTQLFGDDTFSLQTLFAEERHRIMRLLSQETLARLDQLYTQAYRDNYGVIMAFHRDELEVPRELQVAAEIALGYRCLTTLKSLEQDITDLQLSWNLIVELEAIATEAKHLRCQLNIPNGNRIIEQLIVRLLWQLLYDANSKIDADIQRLERLIDVGHQLHLGISLKHCQELYWSCLHSQILPRITSIDNEAETIQCRQLLKLGRKLAVDVSPYLDKLA
;
A
#
# COMPACT_ATOMS: atom_id res chain seq x y z
N MET A 1 29.19 -2.99 -6.50
CA MET A 1 29.14 -1.99 -5.41
C MET A 1 27.98 -2.26 -4.48
N GLY A 2 26.74 -2.30 -4.93
CA GLY A 2 25.54 -2.49 -4.11
C GLY A 2 25.49 -3.74 -3.23
N PHE A 3 26.13 -4.83 -3.64
CA PHE A 3 26.19 -6.10 -2.87
C PHE A 3 27.40 -6.22 -1.95
N SER A 4 28.32 -5.24 -1.95
CA SER A 4 29.49 -5.23 -1.07
C SER A 4 29.23 -4.44 0.22
N ASP A 5 30.10 -4.62 1.21
CA ASP A 5 30.00 -3.92 2.51
C ASP A 5 30.39 -2.44 2.44
N VAL A 6 30.89 -2.00 1.29
CA VAL A 6 31.26 -0.60 1.02
C VAL A 6 30.08 0.37 1.26
N VAL A 7 28.84 -0.09 1.06
CA VAL A 7 27.63 0.74 1.23
C VAL A 7 27.28 1.03 2.70
N TYR A 8 27.94 0.39 3.68
CA TYR A 8 27.70 0.66 5.11
C TYR A 8 28.58 1.77 5.68
N ASN A 9 29.58 2.23 4.94
CA ASN A 9 30.50 3.28 5.39
C ASN A 9 30.66 4.35 4.30
N SER A 10 30.34 5.60 4.61
CA SER A 10 30.36 6.73 3.64
C SER A 10 31.76 7.02 3.10
N HIS A 11 32.80 6.91 3.91
CA HIS A 11 34.18 7.12 3.49
C HIS A 11 34.65 6.01 2.53
N HIS A 12 34.36 4.74 2.83
CA HIS A 12 34.65 3.63 1.93
C HIS A 12 33.85 3.73 0.63
N PHE A 13 32.60 4.16 0.71
CA PHE A 13 31.74 4.38 -0.45
C PHE A 13 32.33 5.48 -1.36
N ALA A 14 32.70 6.62 -0.80
CA ALA A 14 33.36 7.71 -1.52
C ALA A 14 34.72 7.24 -2.11
N GLY A 15 35.53 6.54 -1.33
CA GLY A 15 36.80 5.98 -1.82
C GLY A 15 36.61 5.05 -3.02
N ARG A 16 35.55 4.23 -3.03
CA ARG A 16 35.22 3.36 -4.16
C ARG A 16 34.76 4.12 -5.41
N ILE A 17 34.02 5.23 -5.23
CA ILE A 17 33.67 6.14 -6.32
C ILE A 17 34.94 6.80 -6.87
N GLY A 18 35.80 7.32 -6.00
CA GLY A 18 37.06 7.95 -6.37
C GLY A 18 38.01 7.05 -7.18
N ALA A 19 38.02 5.75 -6.87
CA ALA A 19 38.82 4.77 -7.64
C ALA A 19 38.36 4.61 -9.10
N ALA A 20 37.17 5.11 -9.48
CA ALA A 20 36.69 5.11 -10.86
C ALA A 20 37.17 6.34 -11.66
N ILE A 21 37.70 7.36 -10.99
CA ILE A 21 38.21 8.58 -11.63
C ILE A 21 39.51 8.23 -12.37
N ARG A 22 39.56 8.60 -13.64
CA ARG A 22 40.75 8.40 -14.49
C ARG A 22 41.67 9.60 -14.37
N GLY A 23 42.97 9.33 -14.17
CA GLY A 23 43.99 10.35 -14.06
C GLY A 23 44.58 10.83 -15.42
N ASP A 24 43.84 10.68 -16.52
CA ASP A 24 44.31 10.96 -17.89
C ASP A 24 44.10 12.41 -18.34
N HIS A 25 44.14 13.35 -17.42
CA HIS A 25 44.03 14.81 -17.65
C HIS A 25 42.71 15.27 -18.29
N ARG A 26 41.63 14.52 -18.20
CA ARG A 26 40.28 14.95 -18.64
C ARG A 26 39.74 16.03 -17.74
N GLN A 27 39.23 17.10 -18.33
CA GLN A 27 38.77 18.27 -17.58
C GLN A 27 37.51 18.01 -16.76
N SER A 28 36.59 17.17 -17.24
CA SER A 28 35.40 16.76 -16.47
C SER A 28 35.08 15.30 -16.71
N GLN A 29 34.70 14.59 -15.64
CA GLN A 29 34.31 13.19 -15.68
C GLN A 29 33.01 13.00 -14.94
N LEU A 30 32.10 12.23 -15.52
CA LEU A 30 30.86 11.80 -14.84
C LEU A 30 31.08 10.38 -14.33
N ILE A 31 31.02 10.21 -13.00
CA ILE A 31 31.03 8.89 -12.38
C ILE A 31 29.59 8.57 -11.98
N SER A 32 29.04 7.49 -12.51
CA SER A 32 27.69 7.05 -12.22
C SER A 32 27.67 5.67 -11.59
N VAL A 33 26.68 5.45 -10.72
CA VAL A 33 26.38 4.15 -10.12
C VAL A 33 24.99 3.74 -10.56
N ALA A 34 24.89 2.55 -11.16
CA ALA A 34 23.62 1.91 -11.45
C ALA A 34 23.44 0.75 -10.48
N THR A 35 22.36 0.77 -9.70
CA THR A 35 22.00 -0.27 -8.76
C THR A 35 20.47 -0.36 -8.64
N ASP A 36 19.97 -1.46 -8.09
CA ASP A 36 18.53 -1.62 -7.83
C ASP A 36 18.06 -0.51 -6.89
N GLY A 37 16.88 0.04 -7.15
CA GLY A 37 16.30 1.12 -6.33
C GLY A 37 16.11 0.75 -4.86
N GLU A 38 16.00 -0.54 -4.59
CA GLU A 38 15.79 -1.12 -3.25
C GLU A 38 17.10 -1.42 -2.51
N THR A 39 18.27 -1.20 -3.13
CA THR A 39 19.57 -1.53 -2.51
C THR A 39 19.76 -0.77 -1.21
N PHE A 40 19.56 0.55 -1.24
CA PHE A 40 19.75 1.41 -0.07
C PHE A 40 18.48 1.49 0.77
N GLY A 41 18.53 0.91 1.98
CA GLY A 41 17.45 0.95 2.97
C GLY A 41 16.60 -0.31 3.03
N HIS A 42 16.35 -1.01 1.90
CA HIS A 42 15.58 -2.26 1.88
C HIS A 42 16.48 -3.49 1.90
N HIS A 43 17.25 -3.76 0.85
CA HIS A 43 18.18 -4.90 0.83
C HIS A 43 19.33 -4.75 1.82
N LYS A 44 19.79 -3.52 2.02
CA LYS A 44 20.87 -3.16 2.94
C LYS A 44 20.36 -2.11 3.93
N LYS A 45 19.76 -2.54 5.03
CA LYS A 45 19.17 -1.67 6.06
C LYS A 45 20.18 -0.66 6.60
N GLY A 46 19.78 0.60 6.73
CA GLY A 46 20.61 1.69 7.27
C GLY A 46 21.57 2.33 6.26
N THR A 47 21.73 1.76 5.05
CA THR A 47 22.66 2.28 4.05
C THR A 47 22.15 3.52 3.31
N GLU A 48 20.86 3.81 3.40
CA GLU A 48 20.27 5.08 2.96
C GLU A 48 20.93 6.27 3.64
N LYS A 49 21.31 6.14 4.92
CA LYS A 49 22.05 7.16 5.68
C LYS A 49 23.47 7.35 5.15
N THR A 50 24.13 6.26 4.80
CA THR A 50 25.46 6.30 4.16
C THR A 50 25.40 7.06 2.84
N LEU A 51 24.40 6.77 2.01
CA LEU A 51 24.21 7.45 0.72
C LEU A 51 23.94 8.95 0.92
N ALA A 52 23.02 9.30 1.83
CA ALA A 52 22.69 10.69 2.15
C ALA A 52 23.92 11.46 2.65
N TYR A 53 24.67 10.89 3.59
CA TYR A 53 25.88 11.53 4.12
C TYR A 53 26.99 11.64 3.07
N ALA A 54 27.16 10.64 2.20
CA ALA A 54 28.12 10.72 1.11
C ALA A 54 27.81 11.89 0.18
N PHE A 55 26.52 12.14 -0.13
CA PHE A 55 26.09 13.22 -1.01
C PHE A 55 26.32 14.62 -0.40
N ILE A 56 26.03 14.81 0.89
CA ILE A 56 26.11 16.12 1.54
C ILE A 56 27.45 16.38 2.25
N GLY A 57 28.21 15.34 2.57
CA GLY A 57 29.46 15.43 3.33
C GLY A 57 30.68 14.96 2.56
N GLU A 58 30.76 13.67 2.20
CA GLU A 58 31.98 13.10 1.65
C GLU A 58 32.32 13.61 0.23
N PHE A 59 31.35 13.64 -0.69
CA PHE A 59 31.59 14.08 -2.06
C PHE A 59 32.02 15.56 -2.14
N PRO A 60 31.36 16.50 -1.44
CA PRO A 60 31.83 17.89 -1.37
C PRO A 60 33.24 18.04 -0.80
N ARG A 61 33.63 17.25 0.23
CA ARG A 61 35.00 17.27 0.79
C ARG A 61 36.06 16.85 -0.22
N HIS A 62 35.70 15.97 -1.17
CA HIS A 62 36.56 15.58 -2.28
C HIS A 62 36.50 16.56 -3.47
N GLY A 63 35.74 17.65 -3.39
CA GLY A 63 35.53 18.60 -4.47
C GLY A 63 34.63 18.06 -5.60
N TRP A 64 33.83 17.02 -5.33
CA TRP A 64 32.92 16.44 -6.30
C TRP A 64 31.54 17.04 -6.20
N THR A 65 30.91 17.25 -7.35
CA THR A 65 29.54 17.79 -7.44
C THR A 65 28.57 16.65 -7.70
N VAL A 66 27.55 16.51 -6.86
CA VAL A 66 26.42 15.62 -7.10
C VAL A 66 25.54 16.21 -8.19
N THR A 67 25.27 15.46 -9.24
CA THR A 67 24.53 15.93 -10.42
C THR A 67 23.66 14.82 -11.00
N ASN A 68 22.92 15.10 -12.05
CA ASN A 68 22.21 14.14 -12.88
C ASN A 68 22.70 14.20 -14.34
N PHE A 69 22.30 13.20 -15.15
CA PHE A 69 22.74 13.10 -16.53
C PHE A 69 22.36 14.32 -17.36
N ALA A 70 21.13 14.85 -17.21
CA ALA A 70 20.65 15.97 -17.99
C ALA A 70 21.48 17.23 -17.73
N HIS A 71 21.73 17.56 -16.46
CA HIS A 71 22.57 18.71 -16.09
C HIS A 71 24.01 18.54 -16.56
N TYR A 72 24.62 17.35 -16.35
CA TYR A 72 25.98 17.10 -16.83
C TYR A 72 26.09 17.29 -18.34
N LEU A 73 25.15 16.73 -19.13
CA LEU A 73 25.14 16.84 -20.60
C LEU A 73 24.90 18.28 -21.09
N SER A 74 24.15 19.09 -20.35
CA SER A 74 23.96 20.51 -20.70
C SER A 74 25.25 21.32 -20.61
N LEU A 75 26.17 20.91 -19.71
CA LEU A 75 27.46 21.57 -19.52
C LEU A 75 28.58 20.93 -20.35
N ASN A 76 28.45 19.67 -20.68
CA ASN A 76 29.45 18.86 -21.34
C ASN A 76 28.83 18.10 -22.54
N PRO A 77 28.63 18.75 -23.69
CA PRO A 77 28.08 18.08 -24.88
C PRO A 77 28.92 16.87 -25.26
N PRO A 78 28.32 15.74 -25.65
CA PRO A 78 29.07 14.55 -26.07
C PRO A 78 29.93 14.84 -27.27
N SER A 79 31.22 14.44 -27.22
CA SER A 79 32.20 14.58 -28.31
C SER A 79 32.74 13.23 -28.80
N TRP A 80 32.25 12.13 -28.20
CA TRP A 80 32.72 10.78 -28.53
C TRP A 80 31.53 9.90 -28.90
N GLU A 81 31.72 9.08 -29.93
CA GLU A 81 30.82 7.99 -30.26
C GLU A 81 31.11 6.77 -29.36
N VAL A 82 30.05 6.03 -29.02
CA VAL A 82 30.19 4.76 -28.30
C VAL A 82 29.69 3.62 -29.16
N LYS A 83 30.37 2.49 -29.10
CA LYS A 83 29.93 1.24 -29.68
C LYS A 83 29.35 0.37 -28.59
N LEU A 84 28.09 -0.05 -28.75
CA LEU A 84 27.47 -1.00 -27.83
C LEU A 84 28.20 -2.35 -27.92
N LYS A 85 28.40 -2.98 -26.77
CA LYS A 85 28.89 -4.36 -26.72
C LYS A 85 27.85 -5.29 -27.35
N SER A 86 28.29 -6.48 -27.76
CA SER A 86 27.36 -7.55 -28.15
C SER A 86 26.40 -7.86 -27.02
N VAL A 87 25.33 -8.59 -27.34
CA VAL A 87 24.26 -8.96 -26.40
C VAL A 87 24.84 -9.47 -25.07
N THR A 88 24.57 -8.74 -24.00
CA THR A 88 25.07 -9.01 -22.66
C THR A 88 24.14 -8.45 -21.59
N ALA A 89 24.24 -8.97 -20.37
CA ALA A 89 23.51 -8.47 -19.21
C ALA A 89 24.41 -8.48 -17.97
N TRP A 90 24.20 -7.52 -17.07
CA TRP A 90 24.96 -7.41 -15.82
C TRP A 90 24.70 -8.59 -14.86
N SER A 91 23.53 -9.25 -14.97
CA SER A 91 23.07 -10.32 -14.06
C SER A 91 23.12 -11.72 -14.67
N CYS A 92 23.65 -11.88 -15.90
CA CYS A 92 23.76 -13.18 -16.54
C CYS A 92 25.06 -13.29 -17.34
N ALA A 93 25.92 -14.24 -16.96
CA ALA A 93 27.19 -14.50 -17.65
C ALA A 93 26.99 -15.11 -19.06
N HIS A 94 25.80 -15.62 -19.37
CA HIS A 94 25.42 -16.26 -20.63
C HIS A 94 24.69 -15.29 -21.58
N GLY A 95 25.05 -14.02 -21.55
CA GLY A 95 24.38 -12.98 -22.35
C GLY A 95 23.01 -12.62 -21.78
N VAL A 96 21.93 -13.00 -22.45
CA VAL A 96 20.53 -12.74 -22.02
C VAL A 96 19.74 -14.03 -21.77
N ASP A 97 20.40 -15.17 -21.61
CA ASP A 97 19.73 -16.47 -21.47
C ASP A 97 18.84 -16.55 -20.22
N ARG A 98 19.12 -15.75 -19.17
CA ARG A 98 18.22 -15.64 -18.03
C ARG A 98 16.77 -15.36 -18.46
N TRP A 99 16.54 -14.61 -19.53
CA TRP A 99 15.22 -14.21 -20.02
C TRP A 99 14.67 -15.09 -21.14
N GLN A 100 15.33 -16.19 -21.43
CA GLN A 100 14.90 -17.09 -22.53
C GLN A 100 15.26 -18.55 -22.35
N ASP A 101 16.16 -18.93 -21.42
CA ASP A 101 16.64 -20.31 -21.35
C ASP A 101 17.06 -20.75 -19.94
N ASP A 102 17.35 -22.04 -19.81
CA ASP A 102 17.90 -22.68 -18.62
C ASP A 102 19.41 -22.40 -18.52
N CYS A 103 19.77 -21.19 -18.11
CA CYS A 103 21.16 -20.76 -18.06
C CYS A 103 21.91 -21.11 -16.77
N GLY A 104 21.20 -21.64 -15.76
CA GLY A 104 21.77 -21.95 -14.45
C GLY A 104 22.10 -20.72 -13.58
N CYS A 105 21.86 -19.49 -14.05
CA CYS A 105 22.01 -18.27 -13.25
C CYS A 105 20.84 -18.14 -12.29
N GLY A 106 20.81 -18.98 -11.27
CA GLY A 106 19.82 -18.96 -10.19
C GLY A 106 20.31 -18.22 -8.96
N GLY A 107 19.41 -18.10 -7.97
CA GLY A 107 19.73 -17.57 -6.66
C GLY A 107 20.38 -18.61 -5.75
N GLU A 108 19.72 -18.99 -4.70
CA GLU A 108 20.30 -19.78 -3.62
C GLU A 108 20.28 -21.30 -3.90
N GLY A 109 21.44 -21.90 -4.09
CA GLY A 109 21.70 -23.31 -3.82
C GLY A 109 21.47 -24.33 -4.95
N GLY A 110 21.07 -23.95 -6.15
CA GLY A 110 21.12 -24.84 -7.34
C GLY A 110 20.27 -26.11 -7.33
N VAL A 111 19.25 -26.21 -6.45
CA VAL A 111 18.38 -27.39 -6.36
C VAL A 111 17.30 -27.39 -7.47
N TRP A 112 16.83 -26.22 -7.87
CA TRP A 112 15.78 -26.04 -8.85
C TRP A 112 16.33 -25.72 -10.24
N HIS A 113 15.71 -26.30 -11.28
CA HIS A 113 16.01 -26.01 -12.66
C HIS A 113 15.26 -24.79 -13.18
N GLN A 114 15.69 -24.27 -14.33
CA GLN A 114 15.06 -23.13 -15.00
C GLN A 114 14.50 -23.53 -16.38
N LYS A 115 14.25 -24.81 -16.59
CA LYS A 115 13.77 -25.39 -17.86
C LYS A 115 12.44 -24.82 -18.32
N TRP A 116 11.66 -24.22 -17.42
CA TRP A 116 10.41 -23.55 -17.73
C TRP A 116 10.57 -22.29 -18.59
N ARG A 117 11.76 -21.67 -18.57
CA ARG A 117 11.99 -20.38 -19.25
C ARG A 117 11.82 -20.47 -20.76
N ARG A 118 12.43 -21.43 -21.42
CA ARG A 118 12.34 -21.57 -22.88
C ARG A 118 10.90 -21.83 -23.35
N PRO A 119 10.15 -22.79 -22.81
CA PRO A 119 8.75 -22.98 -23.17
C PRO A 119 7.87 -21.76 -22.88
N LEU A 120 8.05 -21.10 -21.73
CA LEU A 120 7.35 -19.85 -21.42
C LEU A 120 7.64 -18.78 -22.46
N ARG A 121 8.91 -18.58 -22.79
CA ARG A 121 9.32 -17.61 -23.82
C ARG A 121 8.69 -17.86 -25.17
N ASN A 122 8.64 -19.14 -25.57
CA ASN A 122 8.01 -19.54 -26.81
C ASN A 122 6.48 -19.32 -26.79
N ALA A 123 5.82 -19.61 -25.68
CA ALA A 123 4.40 -19.35 -25.50
C ALA A 123 4.08 -17.84 -25.59
N LEU A 124 4.87 -17.01 -24.93
CA LEU A 124 4.70 -15.55 -24.95
C LEU A 124 5.02 -14.95 -26.33
N ASN A 125 6.05 -15.45 -27.02
CA ASN A 125 6.36 -15.00 -28.38
C ASN A 125 5.23 -15.34 -29.35
N TRP A 126 4.70 -16.57 -29.28
CA TRP A 126 3.54 -16.97 -30.08
C TRP A 126 2.33 -16.08 -29.79
N LEU A 127 2.04 -15.82 -28.51
CA LEU A 127 0.92 -14.94 -28.14
C LEU A 127 1.13 -13.53 -28.66
N ARG A 128 2.33 -12.95 -28.50
CA ARG A 128 2.67 -11.63 -29.04
C ARG A 128 2.38 -11.55 -30.53
N ASP A 129 2.82 -12.54 -31.30
CA ASP A 129 2.66 -12.53 -32.75
C ASP A 129 1.16 -12.57 -33.13
N GLN A 130 0.34 -13.38 -32.45
CA GLN A 130 -1.12 -13.37 -32.64
C GLN A 130 -1.75 -12.01 -32.26
N LEU A 131 -1.29 -11.37 -31.19
CA LEU A 131 -1.78 -10.06 -30.77
C LEU A 131 -1.35 -8.94 -31.73
N ILE A 132 -0.23 -9.08 -32.44
CA ILE A 132 0.19 -8.18 -33.50
C ILE A 132 -0.78 -8.26 -34.68
N ASP A 133 -1.10 -9.47 -35.13
CA ASP A 133 -2.04 -9.68 -36.24
C ASP A 133 -3.41 -9.04 -35.93
N VAL A 134 -3.95 -9.26 -34.72
CA VAL A 134 -5.20 -8.64 -34.25
C VAL A 134 -5.07 -7.11 -34.23
N TYR A 135 -3.96 -6.59 -33.73
CA TYR A 135 -3.76 -5.16 -33.59
C TYR A 135 -3.67 -4.45 -34.96
N GLU A 136 -2.99 -5.06 -35.93
CA GLU A 136 -2.89 -4.53 -37.28
C GLU A 136 -4.23 -4.55 -38.00
N GLU A 137 -4.98 -5.65 -37.92
CA GLU A 137 -6.28 -5.82 -38.55
C GLU A 137 -7.32 -4.81 -38.00
N TYR A 138 -7.56 -4.85 -36.69
CA TYR A 138 -8.61 -4.02 -36.06
C TYR A 138 -8.15 -2.58 -35.82
N GLY A 139 -6.89 -2.39 -35.46
CA GLY A 139 -6.29 -1.06 -35.28
C GLY A 139 -6.22 -0.26 -36.57
N GLY A 140 -5.98 -0.90 -37.72
CA GLY A 140 -5.97 -0.28 -39.04
C GLY A 140 -7.30 0.32 -39.44
N VAL A 141 -8.42 -0.15 -38.88
CA VAL A 141 -9.75 0.45 -39.10
C VAL A 141 -9.94 1.73 -38.28
N LEU A 142 -9.41 1.77 -37.08
CA LEU A 142 -9.65 2.85 -36.11
C LEU A 142 -8.57 3.94 -36.16
N PHE A 143 -7.31 3.59 -36.36
CA PHE A 143 -6.15 4.50 -36.33
C PHE A 143 -5.59 4.74 -37.76
N ARG A 144 -5.12 5.95 -38.01
CA ARG A 144 -4.39 6.28 -39.25
C ARG A 144 -3.10 5.52 -39.40
N ASP A 145 -2.37 5.43 -38.29
CA ASP A 145 -1.18 4.63 -38.08
C ASP A 145 -1.29 3.96 -36.71
N PRO A 146 -1.63 2.66 -36.67
CA PRO A 146 -1.77 1.93 -35.39
C PRO A 146 -0.49 1.92 -34.57
N TRP A 147 0.67 1.75 -35.22
CA TRP A 147 1.95 1.67 -34.53
C TRP A 147 2.39 2.99 -33.94
N GLN A 148 2.15 4.10 -34.63
CA GLN A 148 2.37 5.44 -34.07
C GLN A 148 1.43 5.69 -32.88
N ALA A 149 0.16 5.28 -32.96
CA ALA A 149 -0.77 5.39 -31.87
C ALA A 149 -0.29 4.59 -30.63
N ARG A 150 0.21 3.36 -30.81
CA ARG A 150 0.82 2.56 -29.74
C ARG A 150 2.02 3.27 -29.13
N ASP A 151 2.94 3.76 -29.94
CA ASP A 151 4.18 4.37 -29.47
C ASP A 151 3.92 5.68 -28.69
N GLU A 152 2.88 6.42 -29.05
CA GLU A 152 2.46 7.63 -28.34
C GLU A 152 1.50 7.36 -27.15
N TYR A 153 1.06 6.12 -26.95
CA TYR A 153 0.09 5.76 -25.90
C TYR A 153 0.58 6.09 -24.48
N ILE A 154 1.88 6.26 -24.27
CA ILE A 154 2.44 6.73 -23.00
C ILE A 154 1.81 8.05 -22.52
N ARG A 155 1.34 8.91 -23.43
CA ARG A 155 0.66 10.16 -23.10
C ARG A 155 -0.66 9.92 -22.36
N ILE A 156 -1.39 8.85 -22.71
CA ILE A 156 -2.60 8.43 -21.98
C ILE A 156 -2.23 7.73 -20.68
N ILE A 157 -1.21 6.88 -20.66
CA ILE A 157 -0.78 6.19 -19.44
C ILE A 157 -0.39 7.20 -18.35
N SER A 158 0.25 8.31 -18.73
CA SER A 158 0.69 9.36 -17.82
C SER A 158 -0.45 10.28 -17.34
N ASP A 159 -1.47 10.48 -18.18
CA ASP A 159 -2.64 11.33 -17.89
C ASP A 159 -3.90 10.75 -18.53
N ARG A 160 -4.72 10.08 -17.71
CA ARG A 160 -5.99 9.44 -18.13
C ARG A 160 -7.20 10.37 -18.01
N THR A 161 -7.01 11.68 -17.98
CA THR A 161 -8.14 12.61 -18.01
C THR A 161 -8.94 12.47 -19.32
N PRO A 162 -10.28 12.57 -19.28
CA PRO A 162 -11.11 12.46 -20.49
C PRO A 162 -10.72 13.46 -21.59
N ALA A 163 -10.28 14.66 -21.19
CA ALA A 163 -9.81 15.68 -22.13
C ALA A 163 -8.55 15.23 -22.89
N ASN A 164 -7.60 14.62 -22.19
CA ASN A 164 -6.36 14.13 -22.79
C ASN A 164 -6.62 12.91 -23.69
N ILE A 165 -7.44 11.96 -23.24
CA ILE A 165 -7.83 10.78 -24.05
C ILE A 165 -8.55 11.22 -25.33
N ASN A 166 -9.51 12.13 -25.24
CA ASN A 166 -10.22 12.64 -26.42
C ASN A 166 -9.27 13.37 -27.39
N ARG A 167 -8.30 14.12 -26.89
CA ARG A 167 -7.27 14.78 -27.73
C ARG A 167 -6.42 13.74 -28.45
N PHE A 168 -5.96 12.71 -27.75
CA PHE A 168 -5.18 11.62 -28.32
C PHE A 168 -5.95 10.88 -29.42
N LEU A 169 -7.18 10.43 -29.11
CA LEU A 169 -8.03 9.75 -30.09
C LEU A 169 -8.28 10.63 -31.32
N SER A 170 -8.58 11.92 -31.12
CA SER A 170 -8.78 12.86 -32.22
C SER A 170 -7.56 13.01 -33.13
N HIS A 171 -6.35 12.88 -32.58
CA HIS A 171 -5.10 12.95 -33.33
C HIS A 171 -4.85 11.69 -34.18
N HIS A 172 -5.12 10.52 -33.62
CA HIS A 172 -4.76 9.24 -34.24
C HIS A 172 -5.89 8.57 -35.04
N GLN A 173 -7.16 8.93 -34.80
CA GLN A 173 -8.32 8.29 -35.46
C GLN A 173 -8.36 8.51 -36.98
N THR A 174 -8.83 7.50 -37.74
CA THR A 174 -9.08 7.62 -39.17
C THR A 174 -10.24 8.56 -39.47
N ARG A 175 -11.27 8.54 -38.63
CA ARG A 175 -12.50 9.35 -38.68
C ARG A 175 -12.97 9.59 -37.24
N LYS A 176 -13.99 10.41 -37.05
CA LYS A 176 -14.58 10.59 -35.70
C LYS A 176 -15.19 9.27 -35.23
N LEU A 177 -14.61 8.69 -34.19
CA LEU A 177 -15.02 7.42 -33.57
C LEU A 177 -16.31 7.61 -32.76
N GLN A 178 -17.21 6.64 -32.85
CA GLN A 178 -18.37 6.50 -31.96
C GLN A 178 -17.90 6.05 -30.56
N ALA A 179 -18.75 6.18 -29.54
CA ALA A 179 -18.39 5.80 -28.16
C ALA A 179 -17.92 4.33 -28.03
N ALA A 180 -18.61 3.40 -28.71
CA ALA A 180 -18.18 1.99 -28.72
C ALA A 180 -16.80 1.80 -29.38
N GLU A 181 -16.54 2.49 -30.48
CA GLU A 181 -15.26 2.43 -31.20
C GLU A 181 -14.12 3.06 -30.38
N GLN A 182 -14.41 4.07 -29.56
CA GLN A 182 -13.42 4.62 -28.62
C GLN A 182 -13.02 3.58 -27.56
N VAL A 183 -13.97 2.81 -27.05
CA VAL A 183 -13.71 1.68 -26.14
C VAL A 183 -12.82 0.63 -26.82
N GLU A 184 -13.16 0.24 -28.07
CA GLU A 184 -12.36 -0.72 -28.84
C GLU A 184 -10.93 -0.20 -29.09
N ALA A 185 -10.78 1.08 -29.43
CA ALA A 185 -9.47 1.70 -29.61
C ALA A 185 -8.62 1.65 -28.34
N LEU A 186 -9.21 1.95 -27.18
CA LEU A 186 -8.52 1.87 -25.90
C LEU A 186 -8.20 0.42 -25.48
N ARG A 187 -9.10 -0.53 -25.76
CA ARG A 187 -8.86 -1.95 -25.54
C ARG A 187 -7.68 -2.46 -26.38
N LEU A 188 -7.59 -2.08 -27.64
CA LEU A 188 -6.47 -2.45 -28.53
C LEU A 188 -5.14 -1.89 -28.02
N LEU A 189 -5.11 -0.63 -27.58
CA LEU A 189 -3.90 -0.02 -27.00
C LEU A 189 -3.48 -0.68 -25.68
N GLU A 190 -4.44 -1.01 -24.79
CA GLU A 190 -4.15 -1.76 -23.56
C GLU A 190 -3.74 -3.20 -23.86
N MET A 191 -4.30 -3.85 -24.87
CA MET A 191 -3.87 -5.17 -25.34
C MET A 191 -2.38 -5.14 -25.72
N GLN A 192 -1.96 -4.16 -26.51
CA GLN A 192 -0.54 -3.98 -26.88
C GLN A 192 0.33 -3.63 -25.65
N ARG A 193 -0.16 -2.82 -24.74
CA ARG A 193 0.55 -2.54 -23.48
C ARG A 193 0.78 -3.82 -22.69
N HIS A 194 -0.23 -4.66 -22.50
CA HIS A 194 -0.10 -5.92 -21.80
C HIS A 194 0.76 -6.94 -22.55
N SER A 195 0.73 -6.92 -23.88
CA SER A 195 1.65 -7.69 -24.73
C SER A 195 3.13 -7.33 -24.51
N LEU A 196 3.44 -6.06 -24.19
CA LEU A 196 4.79 -5.65 -23.79
C LEU A 196 5.10 -6.02 -22.34
N LEU A 197 4.16 -5.80 -21.42
CA LEU A 197 4.33 -6.08 -19.99
C LEU A 197 4.57 -7.56 -19.68
N MET A 198 4.04 -8.49 -20.47
CA MET A 198 4.27 -9.92 -20.27
C MET A 198 5.73 -10.35 -20.50
N PHE A 199 6.59 -9.44 -20.98
CA PHE A 199 8.05 -9.65 -21.11
C PHE A 199 8.84 -8.93 -20.01
N THR A 200 8.21 -8.41 -18.97
CA THR A 200 8.86 -7.72 -17.85
C THR A 200 9.95 -8.60 -17.24
N SER A 201 11.15 -8.05 -17.07
CA SER A 201 12.36 -8.78 -16.69
C SER A 201 12.27 -9.46 -15.32
N CYS A 202 11.55 -8.87 -14.38
CA CYS A 202 11.43 -9.39 -13.00
C CYS A 202 10.90 -10.83 -12.94
N GLY A 203 9.99 -11.23 -13.82
CA GLY A 203 9.42 -12.57 -13.85
C GLY A 203 10.40 -13.70 -14.19
N TRP A 204 11.61 -13.36 -14.63
CA TRP A 204 12.62 -14.31 -15.08
C TRP A 204 13.79 -14.50 -14.11
N PHE A 205 13.84 -13.71 -13.03
CA PHE A 205 15.00 -13.69 -12.13
C PHE A 205 15.09 -14.94 -11.23
N PHE A 206 13.96 -15.47 -10.81
CA PHE A 206 13.89 -16.58 -9.87
C PHE A 206 13.83 -17.93 -10.57
N GLU A 207 14.02 -19.01 -9.79
CA GLU A 207 14.08 -20.37 -10.35
C GLU A 207 12.71 -20.98 -10.62
N GLU A 208 11.63 -20.41 -10.09
CA GLU A 208 10.29 -21.02 -10.15
C GLU A 208 9.24 -20.11 -10.78
N ILE A 209 8.51 -20.63 -11.76
CA ILE A 209 7.48 -19.91 -12.51
C ILE A 209 6.23 -19.60 -11.67
N SER A 210 5.93 -20.37 -10.62
CA SER A 210 4.77 -20.15 -9.74
C SER A 210 4.95 -19.02 -8.73
N ARG A 211 6.15 -18.43 -8.64
CA ARG A 211 6.39 -17.26 -7.81
C ARG A 211 5.57 -16.05 -8.24
N PRO A 212 5.33 -15.08 -7.34
CA PRO A 212 4.56 -13.87 -7.66
C PRO A 212 5.02 -13.15 -8.93
N GLU A 213 6.33 -13.10 -9.17
CA GLU A 213 6.91 -12.43 -10.33
C GLU A 213 6.60 -13.17 -11.64
N GLY A 214 6.68 -14.51 -11.63
CA GLY A 214 6.31 -15.37 -12.76
C GLY A 214 4.80 -15.34 -13.04
N THR A 215 3.98 -15.45 -11.99
CA THR A 215 2.52 -15.34 -12.12
C THR A 215 2.07 -13.97 -12.60
N GLN A 216 2.81 -12.89 -12.27
CA GLN A 216 2.51 -11.55 -12.77
C GLN A 216 2.68 -11.45 -14.29
N ILE A 217 3.71 -12.06 -14.87
CA ILE A 217 3.87 -12.17 -16.33
C ILE A 217 2.67 -12.87 -16.96
N LEU A 218 2.25 -13.99 -16.37
CA LEU A 218 1.09 -14.75 -16.85
C LEU A 218 -0.21 -13.96 -16.72
N ARG A 219 -0.38 -13.13 -15.71
CA ARG A 219 -1.53 -12.21 -15.55
C ARG A 219 -1.55 -11.13 -16.64
N TYR A 220 -0.40 -10.60 -17.03
CA TYR A 220 -0.33 -9.68 -18.16
C TYR A 220 -0.72 -10.36 -19.47
N ALA A 221 -0.25 -11.59 -19.71
CA ALA A 221 -0.65 -12.38 -20.86
C ALA A 221 -2.16 -12.70 -20.86
N SER A 222 -2.72 -13.07 -19.69
CA SER A 222 -4.15 -13.30 -19.51
C SER A 222 -4.99 -12.07 -19.87
N ARG A 223 -4.58 -10.88 -19.38
CA ARG A 223 -5.32 -9.66 -19.70
C ARG A 223 -5.22 -9.28 -21.19
N ALA A 224 -4.09 -9.54 -21.83
CA ALA A 224 -3.98 -9.35 -23.29
C ALA A 224 -4.89 -10.29 -24.08
N LEU A 225 -5.02 -11.54 -23.62
CA LEU A 225 -5.94 -12.54 -24.20
C LEU A 225 -7.41 -12.13 -24.06
N GLU A 226 -7.83 -11.68 -22.89
CA GLU A 226 -9.18 -11.16 -22.65
C GLU A 226 -9.50 -10.00 -23.60
N LEU A 227 -8.62 -9.00 -23.68
CA LEU A 227 -8.81 -7.84 -24.54
C LEU A 227 -8.86 -8.21 -26.02
N ALA A 228 -8.08 -9.19 -26.47
CA ALA A 228 -8.14 -9.71 -27.82
C ALA A 228 -9.48 -10.41 -28.10
N GLY A 229 -9.98 -11.19 -27.14
CA GLY A 229 -11.30 -11.82 -27.20
C GLY A 229 -12.42 -10.79 -27.27
N ASP A 230 -12.35 -9.73 -26.48
CA ASP A 230 -13.34 -8.65 -26.42
C ASP A 230 -13.44 -7.86 -27.74
N VAL A 231 -12.32 -7.62 -28.42
CA VAL A 231 -12.28 -6.82 -29.65
C VAL A 231 -12.53 -7.67 -30.90
N ALA A 232 -11.87 -8.83 -30.99
CA ALA A 232 -11.86 -9.63 -32.21
C ALA A 232 -12.75 -10.89 -32.14
N GLY A 233 -13.29 -11.23 -30.96
CA GLY A 233 -14.06 -12.45 -30.76
C GLY A 233 -13.23 -13.75 -30.87
N ILE A 234 -11.92 -13.65 -30.85
CA ILE A 234 -11.01 -14.78 -31.03
C ILE A 234 -10.65 -15.45 -29.69
N GLN A 235 -10.44 -16.77 -29.72
CA GLN A 235 -10.08 -17.54 -28.53
C GLN A 235 -8.64 -18.07 -28.64
N LEU A 236 -7.69 -17.26 -28.22
CA LEU A 236 -6.26 -17.62 -28.23
C LEU A 236 -5.83 -18.38 -26.97
N GLU A 237 -6.63 -18.34 -25.90
CA GLU A 237 -6.28 -18.88 -24.59
C GLU A 237 -5.94 -20.38 -24.61
N ARG A 238 -6.72 -21.17 -25.36
CA ARG A 238 -6.46 -22.61 -25.48
C ARG A 238 -5.06 -22.89 -26.04
N GLY A 239 -4.70 -22.21 -27.15
CA GLY A 239 -3.39 -22.37 -27.77
C GLY A 239 -2.24 -21.88 -26.89
N PHE A 240 -2.49 -20.87 -26.04
CA PHE A 240 -1.54 -20.39 -25.05
C PHE A 240 -1.33 -21.41 -23.93
N ILE A 241 -2.40 -21.96 -23.36
CA ILE A 241 -2.36 -22.97 -22.30
C ILE A 241 -1.64 -24.26 -22.78
N GLU A 242 -1.90 -24.70 -24.01
CA GLU A 242 -1.21 -25.87 -24.58
C GLU A 242 0.32 -25.67 -24.60
N ARG A 243 0.79 -24.49 -24.95
CA ARG A 243 2.22 -24.13 -24.95
C ARG A 243 2.81 -23.97 -23.55
N LEU A 244 2.04 -23.42 -22.61
CA LEU A 244 2.44 -23.32 -21.20
C LEU A 244 2.58 -24.70 -20.54
N GLY A 245 1.83 -25.69 -21.00
CA GLY A 245 1.95 -27.09 -20.55
C GLY A 245 3.35 -27.68 -20.73
N LEU A 246 4.16 -27.11 -21.64
CA LEU A 246 5.56 -27.52 -21.87
C LEU A 246 6.54 -26.90 -20.87
N ALA A 247 6.14 -25.95 -20.03
CA ALA A 247 6.98 -25.27 -19.05
C ALA A 247 6.91 -26.01 -17.70
N PRO A 248 7.90 -26.85 -17.34
CA PRO A 248 7.85 -27.64 -16.11
C PRO A 248 8.03 -26.73 -14.87
N SER A 249 7.23 -26.97 -13.84
CA SER A 249 7.41 -26.37 -12.51
C SER A 249 8.36 -27.23 -11.66
N ASN A 250 9.11 -26.60 -10.73
CA ASN A 250 9.84 -27.30 -9.69
C ASN A 250 8.94 -27.67 -8.50
N VAL A 251 7.74 -27.11 -8.44
CA VAL A 251 6.74 -27.40 -7.41
C VAL A 251 5.81 -28.49 -7.93
N GLU A 252 5.83 -29.64 -7.26
CA GLU A 252 5.10 -30.84 -7.68
C GLU A 252 3.59 -30.62 -7.80
N GLU A 253 3.01 -29.80 -6.93
CA GLU A 253 1.60 -29.44 -6.91
C GLU A 253 1.12 -28.82 -8.23
N PHE A 254 1.94 -27.98 -8.83
CA PHE A 254 1.60 -27.28 -10.07
C PHE A 254 1.96 -28.06 -11.33
N LYS A 255 2.95 -28.95 -11.28
CA LYS A 255 3.45 -29.75 -12.43
C LYS A 255 4.03 -28.91 -13.57
N ASN A 256 3.29 -27.92 -14.09
CA ASN A 256 3.70 -27.11 -15.25
C ASN A 256 2.99 -25.74 -15.29
N GLY A 257 3.41 -24.89 -16.23
CA GLY A 257 2.87 -23.54 -16.39
C GLY A 257 1.37 -23.48 -16.73
N ALA A 258 0.80 -24.51 -17.37
CA ALA A 258 -0.64 -24.55 -17.64
C ALA A 258 -1.46 -24.70 -16.36
N GLU A 259 -1.01 -25.53 -15.41
CA GLU A 259 -1.68 -25.66 -14.11
C GLU A 259 -1.51 -24.40 -13.27
N ILE A 260 -0.33 -23.78 -13.27
CA ILE A 260 -0.11 -22.48 -12.63
C ILE A 260 -1.06 -21.42 -13.19
N TYR A 261 -1.21 -21.37 -14.51
CA TYR A 261 -2.13 -20.44 -15.16
C TYR A 261 -3.58 -20.66 -14.72
N ARG A 262 -4.06 -21.91 -14.69
CA ARG A 262 -5.42 -22.24 -14.26
C ARG A 262 -5.67 -21.93 -12.78
N GLN A 263 -4.72 -22.26 -11.91
CA GLN A 263 -4.91 -22.16 -10.47
C GLN A 263 -4.62 -20.77 -9.90
N LEU A 264 -3.63 -20.04 -10.43
CA LEU A 264 -3.16 -18.78 -9.85
C LEU A 264 -3.46 -17.54 -10.71
N VAL A 265 -3.82 -17.74 -11.98
CA VAL A 265 -4.07 -16.62 -12.90
C VAL A 265 -5.56 -16.50 -13.21
N LEU A 266 -6.20 -17.53 -13.73
CA LEU A 266 -7.63 -17.50 -14.07
C LEU A 266 -8.51 -17.21 -12.84
N THR A 267 -8.16 -17.76 -11.68
CA THR A 267 -8.88 -17.53 -10.42
C THR A 267 -8.72 -16.09 -9.87
N ALA A 268 -7.75 -15.35 -10.40
CA ALA A 268 -7.46 -13.96 -10.00
C ALA A 268 -7.94 -12.92 -11.05
N GLN A 269 -8.59 -13.35 -12.12
CA GLN A 269 -9.25 -12.44 -13.06
C GLN A 269 -10.38 -11.69 -12.37
N ILE A 270 -10.54 -10.42 -12.70
CA ILE A 270 -11.53 -9.51 -12.11
C ILE A 270 -12.47 -9.06 -13.21
N ASP A 271 -13.75 -9.38 -13.06
CA ASP A 271 -14.81 -8.93 -13.95
C ASP A 271 -15.68 -7.81 -13.33
N PHE A 272 -16.58 -7.25 -14.11
CA PHE A 272 -17.51 -6.23 -13.64
C PHE A 272 -18.43 -6.71 -12.52
N LYS A 273 -18.82 -7.99 -12.51
CA LYS A 273 -19.66 -8.56 -11.45
C LYS A 273 -18.93 -8.57 -10.12
N GLN A 274 -17.63 -8.94 -10.11
CA GLN A 274 -16.82 -8.96 -8.89
C GLN A 274 -16.61 -7.55 -8.34
N VAL A 275 -16.39 -6.54 -9.21
CA VAL A 275 -16.31 -5.14 -8.80
C VAL A 275 -17.64 -4.64 -8.23
N ALA A 276 -18.78 -5.02 -8.86
CA ALA A 276 -20.10 -4.70 -8.36
C ALA A 276 -20.40 -5.36 -7.00
N ALA A 277 -19.99 -6.61 -6.82
CA ALA A 277 -20.14 -7.32 -5.55
C ALA A 277 -19.28 -6.67 -4.44
N HIS A 278 -18.06 -6.25 -4.78
CA HIS A 278 -17.21 -5.49 -3.88
C HIS A 278 -17.89 -4.19 -3.43
N TYR A 279 -18.44 -3.42 -4.37
CA TYR A 279 -19.23 -2.21 -4.06
C TYR A 279 -20.43 -2.55 -3.19
N ALA A 280 -21.25 -3.55 -3.56
CA ALA A 280 -22.46 -3.94 -2.86
C ALA A 280 -22.22 -4.29 -1.39
N ILE A 281 -21.20 -5.10 -1.10
CA ILE A 281 -20.86 -5.50 0.27
C ILE A 281 -20.31 -4.30 1.05
N THR A 282 -19.43 -3.47 0.45
CA THR A 282 -18.87 -2.30 1.12
C THR A 282 -19.90 -1.21 1.38
N SER A 283 -20.92 -1.09 0.54
CA SER A 283 -22.00 -0.09 0.69
C SER A 283 -22.81 -0.28 1.97
N LEU A 284 -22.91 -1.51 2.49
CA LEU A 284 -23.59 -1.78 3.77
C LEU A 284 -22.95 -1.02 4.95
N PHE A 285 -21.64 -0.74 4.86
CA PHE A 285 -20.86 -0.10 5.93
C PHE A 285 -20.58 1.39 5.67
N ASN A 286 -20.55 1.83 4.41
CA ASN A 286 -20.21 3.21 4.07
C ASN A 286 -21.38 4.19 4.25
N HIS A 287 -22.61 3.77 4.06
CA HIS A 287 -23.79 4.61 4.19
C HIS A 287 -24.10 5.06 5.64
N HIS A 288 -23.43 4.50 6.66
CA HIS A 288 -23.61 4.91 8.05
C HIS A 288 -22.73 6.10 8.49
N GLN A 289 -21.70 6.47 7.73
CA GLN A 289 -20.79 7.55 8.14
C GLN A 289 -21.32 8.96 7.87
N ASN A 290 -22.40 9.11 7.11
CA ASN A 290 -22.96 10.43 6.74
C ASN A 290 -24.23 10.82 7.48
N THR A 291 -24.74 10.04 8.44
CA THR A 291 -25.90 10.42 9.26
C THR A 291 -25.43 10.92 10.63
N VAL A 292 -25.14 12.23 10.71
CA VAL A 292 -25.10 12.94 12.00
C VAL A 292 -26.54 13.05 12.48
N PRO A 293 -26.90 12.57 13.70
CA PRO A 293 -28.24 12.69 14.22
C PRO A 293 -28.62 14.17 14.34
N GLY A 294 -29.65 14.61 13.59
CA GLY A 294 -30.21 15.96 13.71
C GLY A 294 -30.02 16.89 12.52
N LYS A 295 -29.40 16.46 11.41
CA LYS A 295 -29.47 17.21 10.14
C LYS A 295 -30.22 16.37 9.11
N GLU A 296 -31.45 16.80 8.77
CA GLU A 296 -32.08 16.40 7.50
C GLU A 296 -31.20 16.89 6.36
N THR A 297 -30.38 15.98 5.82
CA THR A 297 -29.63 16.28 4.59
C THR A 297 -30.59 16.14 3.43
N ASP A 298 -30.66 17.21 2.65
CA ASP A 298 -31.41 17.35 1.41
C ASP A 298 -31.39 16.06 0.56
N LYS A 299 -32.58 15.60 0.18
CA LYS A 299 -32.83 14.42 -0.65
C LYS A 299 -32.34 14.55 -2.12
N LEU A 300 -31.38 15.42 -2.41
CA LEU A 300 -31.03 15.82 -3.78
C LEU A 300 -29.56 15.60 -4.21
N SER A 301 -28.75 14.84 -3.46
CA SER A 301 -27.39 14.47 -3.95
C SER A 301 -27.25 12.95 -4.15
N HIS A 302 -28.01 12.40 -5.13
CA HIS A 302 -27.95 11.00 -5.55
C HIS A 302 -26.80 10.70 -6.53
N ASN A 303 -25.66 11.34 -6.44
CA ASN A 303 -24.49 10.99 -7.25
C ASN A 303 -23.35 10.55 -6.33
N HIS A 304 -23.51 9.40 -5.68
CA HIS A 304 -22.37 8.77 -5.03
C HIS A 304 -21.47 8.13 -6.09
N HIS A 305 -20.38 8.85 -6.42
CA HIS A 305 -19.28 8.29 -7.19
C HIS A 305 -18.28 7.68 -6.22
N GLN A 306 -18.07 6.38 -6.33
CA GLN A 306 -17.02 5.70 -5.58
C GLN A 306 -16.04 5.05 -6.55
N ARG A 307 -14.76 5.24 -6.32
CA ARG A 307 -13.72 4.57 -7.08
C ARG A 307 -13.37 3.24 -6.42
N VAL A 308 -13.38 2.17 -7.21
CA VAL A 308 -12.94 0.83 -6.83
C VAL A 308 -11.80 0.44 -7.78
N TYR A 309 -10.55 0.58 -7.35
CA TYR A 309 -9.35 0.42 -8.17
C TYR A 309 -9.35 1.31 -9.42
N CYS A 310 -9.49 0.69 -10.60
CA CYS A 310 -9.57 1.37 -11.89
C CYS A 310 -11.00 1.43 -12.46
N TYR A 311 -11.99 1.30 -11.60
CA TYR A 311 -13.40 1.42 -11.95
C TYR A 311 -14.05 2.55 -11.16
N THR A 312 -14.88 3.33 -11.85
CA THR A 312 -15.75 4.33 -11.22
C THR A 312 -17.16 3.77 -11.15
N THR A 313 -17.74 3.77 -9.95
CA THR A 313 -19.13 3.34 -9.72
C THR A 313 -20.03 4.56 -9.66
N HIS A 314 -21.17 4.49 -10.38
CA HIS A 314 -22.23 5.47 -10.30
C HIS A 314 -23.48 4.77 -9.75
N GLU A 315 -23.87 5.09 -8.52
CA GLU A 315 -25.09 4.57 -7.90
C GLU A 315 -26.30 5.26 -8.52
N LEU A 316 -27.17 4.48 -9.18
CA LEU A 316 -28.38 4.96 -9.82
C LEU A 316 -29.64 4.78 -8.95
N ASP A 317 -29.64 3.74 -8.12
CA ASP A 317 -30.66 3.49 -7.09
C ASP A 317 -30.09 2.59 -5.99
N TYR A 318 -30.51 2.83 -4.73
CA TYR A 318 -30.07 2.06 -3.58
C TYR A 318 -31.17 2.01 -2.51
N HIS A 319 -31.51 0.79 -2.07
CA HIS A 319 -32.47 0.57 -0.99
C HIS A 319 -31.89 -0.42 0.01
N LYS A 320 -31.96 -0.07 1.29
CA LYS A 320 -31.46 -0.89 2.39
C LYS A 320 -32.56 -1.07 3.43
N GLN A 321 -32.77 -2.30 3.90
CA GLN A 321 -33.66 -2.63 5.01
C GLN A 321 -32.97 -3.60 5.96
N SER A 322 -33.27 -3.46 7.26
CA SER A 322 -32.78 -4.36 8.30
C SER A 322 -33.97 -4.98 9.06
N LEU A 323 -33.83 -6.25 9.38
CA LEU A 323 -34.81 -7.01 10.18
C LEU A 323 -34.04 -7.87 11.20
N GLY A 324 -34.00 -7.44 12.45
CA GLY A 324 -33.15 -8.04 13.48
C GLY A 324 -31.68 -7.95 13.10
N LEU A 325 -30.99 -9.11 13.00
CA LEU A 325 -29.59 -9.20 12.59
C LEU A 325 -29.41 -9.19 11.08
N LEU A 326 -30.48 -9.39 10.32
CA LEU A 326 -30.43 -9.42 8.86
C LEU A 326 -30.43 -8.01 8.30
N THR A 327 -29.52 -7.75 7.38
CA THR A 327 -29.51 -6.49 6.60
C THR A 327 -29.42 -6.81 5.13
N MET A 328 -30.37 -6.31 4.35
CA MET A 328 -30.40 -6.47 2.90
C MET A 328 -30.29 -5.10 2.22
N ALA A 329 -29.46 -5.03 1.19
CA ALA A 329 -29.47 -3.92 0.25
C ALA A 329 -29.68 -4.42 -1.19
N VAL A 330 -30.47 -3.67 -1.95
CA VAL A 330 -30.72 -3.89 -3.38
C VAL A 330 -30.43 -2.58 -4.08
N GLY A 331 -29.61 -2.61 -5.12
CA GLY A 331 -29.23 -1.39 -5.84
C GLY A 331 -29.01 -1.62 -7.32
N HIS A 332 -29.02 -0.50 -8.05
CA HIS A 332 -28.72 -0.41 -9.46
C HIS A 332 -27.52 0.53 -9.62
N LEU A 333 -26.48 0.07 -10.28
CA LEU A 333 -25.26 0.82 -10.48
C LEU A 333 -24.79 0.73 -11.92
N GLN A 334 -24.09 1.77 -12.36
CA GLN A 334 -23.30 1.77 -13.58
C GLN A 334 -21.84 1.75 -13.19
N LEU A 335 -21.11 0.78 -13.71
CA LEU A 335 -19.67 0.68 -13.59
C LEU A 335 -19.00 1.15 -14.87
N VAL A 336 -17.97 1.96 -14.74
CA VAL A 336 -17.15 2.43 -15.86
C VAL A 336 -15.68 2.10 -15.57
N SER A 337 -15.01 1.46 -16.52
CA SER A 337 -13.56 1.29 -16.47
C SER A 337 -12.85 2.60 -16.77
N ASP A 338 -12.05 3.12 -15.85
CA ASP A 338 -11.24 4.34 -16.06
C ASP A 338 -10.15 4.14 -17.13
N ILE A 339 -9.87 2.87 -17.49
CA ILE A 339 -8.81 2.49 -18.43
C ILE A 339 -9.35 2.40 -19.85
N THR A 340 -10.42 1.63 -20.06
CA THR A 340 -10.97 1.31 -21.40
C THR A 340 -12.24 2.07 -21.73
N TRP A 341 -12.81 2.79 -20.76
CA TRP A 341 -14.13 3.45 -20.86
C TRP A 341 -15.30 2.49 -21.06
N GLU A 342 -15.05 1.22 -20.99
CA GLU A 342 -16.10 0.22 -20.97
C GLU A 342 -17.03 0.45 -19.80
N SER A 343 -18.34 0.26 -20.02
CA SER A 343 -19.33 0.44 -18.95
C SER A 343 -20.38 -0.66 -18.96
N GLU A 344 -20.76 -1.11 -17.76
CA GLU A 344 -21.88 -2.03 -17.56
C GLU A 344 -22.88 -1.47 -16.55
N SER A 345 -24.16 -1.72 -16.84
CA SER A 345 -25.26 -1.41 -15.93
C SER A 345 -25.69 -2.68 -15.22
N LEU A 346 -25.55 -2.71 -13.87
CA LEU A 346 -25.68 -3.90 -13.06
C LEU A 346 -26.67 -3.68 -11.90
N VAL A 347 -27.41 -4.75 -11.58
CA VAL A 347 -28.25 -4.81 -10.39
C VAL A 347 -27.60 -5.74 -9.38
N PHE A 348 -27.53 -5.33 -8.14
CA PHE A 348 -27.04 -6.14 -7.04
C PHE A 348 -28.11 -6.37 -5.97
N ALA A 349 -28.00 -7.49 -5.31
CA ALA A 349 -28.66 -7.77 -4.05
C ALA A 349 -27.64 -8.33 -3.09
N VAL A 350 -27.50 -7.73 -1.91
CA VAL A 350 -26.58 -8.18 -0.87
C VAL A 350 -27.33 -8.38 0.44
N LEU A 351 -27.17 -9.56 1.03
CA LEU A 351 -27.70 -9.95 2.31
C LEU A 351 -26.55 -10.16 3.29
N HIS A 352 -26.56 -9.45 4.39
CA HIS A 352 -25.71 -9.69 5.56
C HIS A 352 -26.50 -10.46 6.59
N LEU A 353 -26.00 -11.64 6.95
CA LEU A 353 -26.68 -12.58 7.86
C LEU A 353 -26.32 -12.36 9.34
N GLY A 354 -25.50 -11.36 9.59
CA GLY A 354 -24.84 -11.14 10.89
C GLY A 354 -23.42 -11.73 10.90
N GLY A 355 -22.53 -11.14 11.70
CA GLY A 355 -21.13 -11.57 11.79
C GLY A 355 -20.39 -11.48 10.43
N TRP A 356 -19.82 -12.60 10.00
CA TRP A 356 -18.95 -12.69 8.82
C TRP A 356 -19.65 -13.16 7.54
N ASP A 357 -20.94 -13.45 7.60
CA ASP A 357 -21.67 -14.13 6.54
C ASP A 357 -22.40 -13.14 5.62
N PHE A 358 -21.97 -13.11 4.38
CA PHE A 358 -22.54 -12.31 3.30
C PHE A 358 -22.96 -13.20 2.14
N HIS A 359 -24.12 -12.91 1.57
CA HIS A 359 -24.61 -13.51 0.35
C HIS A 359 -24.94 -12.38 -0.64
N CYS A 360 -24.15 -12.26 -1.70
CA CYS A 360 -24.29 -11.19 -2.69
C CYS A 360 -24.48 -11.79 -4.07
N CYS A 361 -25.44 -11.28 -4.82
CA CYS A 361 -25.75 -11.70 -6.18
C CYS A 361 -25.76 -10.49 -7.11
N ILE A 362 -25.27 -10.68 -8.35
CA ILE A 362 -25.13 -9.63 -9.36
C ILE A 362 -25.72 -10.10 -10.68
N GLN A 363 -26.49 -9.21 -11.35
CA GLN A 363 -26.97 -9.46 -12.72
C GLN A 363 -26.93 -8.19 -13.57
N LYS A 364 -26.97 -8.33 -14.89
CA LYS A 364 -27.10 -7.19 -15.81
C LYS A 364 -28.48 -6.56 -15.64
N PHE A 365 -28.53 -5.23 -15.76
CA PHE A 365 -29.78 -4.49 -15.69
C PHE A 365 -30.67 -4.78 -16.90
N ALA A 366 -31.83 -5.36 -16.66
CA ALA A 366 -32.80 -5.76 -17.69
C ALA A 366 -34.02 -4.81 -17.79
N GLY A 367 -33.82 -3.53 -17.38
CA GLY A 367 -34.85 -2.49 -17.45
C GLY A 367 -35.56 -2.22 -16.11
N ARG A 368 -36.18 -1.04 -16.02
CA ARG A 368 -36.78 -0.52 -14.77
C ARG A 368 -37.89 -1.42 -14.20
N ARG A 369 -38.71 -2.01 -15.07
CA ARG A 369 -39.81 -2.89 -14.63
C ARG A 369 -39.28 -4.15 -13.96
N ASN A 370 -38.29 -4.79 -14.57
CA ASN A 370 -37.63 -5.97 -14.01
C ASN A 370 -36.99 -5.64 -12.66
N TYR A 371 -36.24 -4.55 -12.59
CA TYR A 371 -35.58 -4.09 -11.37
C TYR A 371 -36.59 -3.84 -10.22
N SER A 372 -37.72 -3.18 -10.50
CA SER A 372 -38.76 -2.94 -9.51
C SER A 372 -39.37 -4.25 -8.98
N GLN A 373 -39.59 -5.24 -9.86
CA GLN A 373 -40.08 -6.56 -9.45
C GLN A 373 -39.07 -7.33 -8.60
N VAL A 374 -37.78 -7.29 -8.96
CA VAL A 374 -36.69 -7.89 -8.17
C VAL A 374 -36.67 -7.27 -6.78
N LYS A 375 -36.70 -5.95 -6.69
CA LYS A 375 -36.69 -5.22 -5.42
C LYS A 375 -37.90 -5.58 -4.54
N GLU A 376 -39.10 -5.58 -5.09
CA GLU A 376 -40.32 -5.93 -4.38
C GLU A 376 -40.30 -7.37 -3.83
N LYS A 377 -39.95 -8.35 -4.67
CA LYS A 377 -39.87 -9.76 -4.25
C LYS A 377 -38.86 -9.98 -3.14
N LEU A 378 -37.69 -9.36 -3.23
CA LEU A 378 -36.64 -9.52 -2.21
C LEU A 378 -37.04 -8.91 -0.87
N PHE A 379 -37.59 -7.70 -0.84
CA PHE A 379 -38.00 -7.10 0.41
C PHE A 379 -39.26 -7.77 1.02
N THR A 380 -40.14 -8.30 0.18
CA THR A 380 -41.26 -9.13 0.66
C THR A 380 -40.74 -10.43 1.29
N ALA A 381 -39.77 -11.09 0.67
CA ALA A 381 -39.14 -12.29 1.23
C ALA A 381 -38.38 -11.99 2.54
N LEU A 382 -37.70 -10.83 2.65
CA LEU A 382 -37.05 -10.40 3.88
C LEU A 382 -38.02 -10.28 5.03
N GLN A 383 -39.23 -9.73 4.80
CA GLN A 383 -40.27 -9.57 5.83
C GLN A 383 -40.76 -10.91 6.39
N GLN A 384 -40.61 -12.02 5.67
CA GLN A 384 -40.96 -13.35 6.16
C GLN A 384 -39.93 -13.91 7.16
N ALA A 385 -38.83 -13.23 7.40
CA ALA A 385 -37.75 -13.60 8.35
C ALA A 385 -37.16 -15.02 8.16
N SER A 386 -37.33 -15.61 6.98
CA SER A 386 -36.76 -16.94 6.64
C SER A 386 -35.54 -16.80 5.77
N ILE A 387 -34.36 -17.03 6.35
CA ILE A 387 -33.06 -16.92 5.64
C ILE A 387 -33.02 -17.88 4.43
N ALA A 388 -33.44 -19.14 4.61
CA ALA A 388 -33.42 -20.14 3.54
C ALA A 388 -34.34 -19.74 2.38
N HIS A 389 -35.53 -19.20 2.68
CA HIS A 389 -36.46 -18.73 1.64
C HIS A 389 -35.88 -17.50 0.91
N LEU A 390 -35.27 -16.59 1.64
CA LEU A 390 -34.67 -15.39 1.06
C LEU A 390 -33.50 -15.72 0.11
N ILE A 391 -32.62 -16.63 0.52
CA ILE A 391 -31.51 -17.11 -0.34
C ILE A 391 -32.07 -17.81 -1.57
N LEU A 392 -33.11 -18.64 -1.41
CA LEU A 392 -33.76 -19.31 -2.57
C LEU A 392 -34.34 -18.28 -3.56
N VAL A 393 -35.00 -17.24 -3.07
CA VAL A 393 -35.52 -16.14 -3.93
C VAL A 393 -34.37 -15.40 -4.63
N MET A 394 -33.27 -15.12 -3.91
CA MET A 394 -32.07 -14.51 -4.53
C MET A 394 -31.53 -15.39 -5.65
N THR A 395 -31.34 -16.69 -5.43
CA THR A 395 -30.86 -17.64 -6.45
C THR A 395 -31.81 -17.72 -7.64
N GLN A 396 -33.13 -17.76 -7.42
CA GLN A 396 -34.12 -17.77 -8.51
C GLN A 396 -34.09 -16.50 -9.39
N LEU A 397 -33.77 -15.34 -8.79
CA LEU A 397 -33.77 -14.06 -9.50
C LEU A 397 -32.43 -13.76 -10.18
N PHE A 398 -31.31 -14.18 -9.60
CA PHE A 398 -29.96 -13.82 -10.04
C PHE A 398 -29.16 -14.98 -10.64
N GLY A 399 -29.60 -16.23 -10.45
CA GLY A 399 -28.82 -17.43 -10.79
C GLY A 399 -27.91 -17.88 -9.63
N ASP A 400 -27.04 -18.85 -9.93
CA ASP A 400 -26.21 -19.52 -8.92
C ASP A 400 -24.90 -18.77 -8.59
N ASP A 401 -24.53 -17.76 -9.38
CA ASP A 401 -23.30 -16.99 -9.16
C ASP A 401 -23.43 -16.14 -7.90
N THR A 402 -22.67 -16.48 -6.87
CA THR A 402 -22.72 -15.79 -5.56
C THR A 402 -21.35 -15.26 -5.17
N PHE A 403 -21.35 -14.12 -4.49
CA PHE A 403 -20.18 -13.44 -3.96
C PHE A 403 -20.29 -13.32 -2.45
N SER A 404 -19.15 -13.39 -1.77
CA SER A 404 -19.06 -13.34 -0.31
C SER A 404 -17.92 -12.40 0.13
N LEU A 405 -17.68 -12.32 1.42
CA LEU A 405 -16.54 -11.57 1.96
C LEU A 405 -15.20 -12.04 1.38
N GLN A 406 -15.08 -13.34 1.03
CA GLN A 406 -13.85 -13.91 0.47
C GLN A 406 -13.56 -13.42 -0.96
N THR A 407 -14.59 -13.03 -1.71
CA THR A 407 -14.45 -12.51 -3.08
C THR A 407 -14.06 -11.03 -3.13
N LEU A 408 -14.03 -10.35 -1.99
CA LEU A 408 -13.58 -8.96 -1.90
C LEU A 408 -12.06 -8.84 -2.11
N PHE A 409 -11.65 -7.69 -2.60
CA PHE A 409 -10.25 -7.31 -2.64
C PHE A 409 -9.66 -7.27 -1.23
N ALA A 410 -8.42 -7.73 -1.07
CA ALA A 410 -7.82 -8.01 0.24
C ALA A 410 -7.86 -6.82 1.21
N GLU A 411 -7.55 -5.61 0.73
CA GLU A 411 -7.54 -4.40 1.56
C GLU A 411 -8.90 -4.07 2.16
N GLU A 412 -9.96 -4.09 1.33
CA GLU A 412 -11.33 -3.84 1.77
C GLU A 412 -11.87 -4.98 2.64
N ARG A 413 -11.53 -6.22 2.31
CA ARG A 413 -11.86 -7.37 3.16
C ARG A 413 -11.29 -7.17 4.56
N HIS A 414 -10.03 -6.80 4.69
CA HIS A 414 -9.41 -6.52 6.00
C HIS A 414 -10.05 -5.31 6.70
N ARG A 415 -10.48 -4.30 5.95
CA ARG A 415 -11.20 -3.15 6.52
C ARG A 415 -12.55 -3.56 7.09
N ILE A 416 -13.34 -4.30 6.32
CA ILE A 416 -14.66 -4.79 6.77
C ILE A 416 -14.50 -5.75 7.95
N MET A 417 -13.53 -6.67 7.90
CA MET A 417 -13.21 -7.56 9.01
C MET A 417 -12.92 -6.78 10.30
N ARG A 418 -12.16 -5.69 10.21
CA ARG A 418 -11.92 -4.82 11.36
C ARG A 418 -13.19 -4.13 11.85
N LEU A 419 -14.03 -3.63 10.95
CA LEU A 419 -15.30 -3.00 11.32
C LEU A 419 -16.25 -3.98 12.02
N LEU A 420 -16.41 -5.20 11.49
CA LEU A 420 -17.25 -6.25 12.09
C LEU A 420 -16.75 -6.69 13.47
N SER A 421 -15.43 -6.72 13.66
CA SER A 421 -14.84 -7.07 14.96
C SER A 421 -14.88 -5.94 15.98
N GLN A 422 -14.96 -4.67 15.56
CA GLN A 422 -14.88 -3.52 16.48
C GLN A 422 -15.97 -3.55 17.56
N GLU A 423 -17.22 -3.81 17.21
CA GLU A 423 -18.33 -3.85 18.18
C GLU A 423 -18.14 -5.02 19.17
N THR A 424 -17.77 -6.19 18.67
CA THR A 424 -17.48 -7.36 19.51
C THR A 424 -16.29 -7.10 20.43
N LEU A 425 -15.22 -6.51 19.93
CA LEU A 425 -14.03 -6.17 20.71
C LEU A 425 -14.35 -5.12 21.78
N ALA A 426 -15.10 -4.05 21.43
CA ALA A 426 -15.51 -3.04 22.40
C ALA A 426 -16.36 -3.64 23.53
N ARG A 427 -17.24 -4.57 23.22
CA ARG A 427 -18.03 -5.29 24.22
C ARG A 427 -17.15 -6.18 25.11
N LEU A 428 -16.18 -6.88 24.53
CA LEU A 428 -15.22 -7.68 25.28
C LEU A 428 -14.36 -6.80 26.20
N ASP A 429 -13.87 -5.66 25.71
CA ASP A 429 -13.11 -4.71 26.52
C ASP A 429 -13.89 -4.23 27.75
N GLN A 430 -15.20 -3.96 27.58
CA GLN A 430 -16.09 -3.62 28.71
C GLN A 430 -16.22 -4.77 29.72
N LEU A 431 -16.43 -5.99 29.24
CA LEU A 431 -16.54 -7.16 30.12
C LEU A 431 -15.24 -7.45 30.88
N TYR A 432 -14.11 -7.36 30.22
CA TYR A 432 -12.80 -7.53 30.87
C TYR A 432 -12.52 -6.39 31.87
N THR A 433 -12.88 -5.15 31.53
CA THR A 433 -12.75 -4.01 32.44
C THR A 433 -13.61 -4.22 33.70
N GLN A 434 -14.83 -4.74 33.53
CA GLN A 434 -15.71 -5.06 34.67
C GLN A 434 -15.12 -6.19 35.50
N ALA A 435 -14.68 -7.29 34.88
CA ALA A 435 -14.04 -8.41 35.56
C ALA A 435 -12.80 -7.97 36.37
N TYR A 436 -11.98 -7.10 35.80
CA TYR A 436 -10.81 -6.54 36.48
C TYR A 436 -11.21 -5.71 37.70
N ARG A 437 -12.19 -4.80 37.57
CA ARG A 437 -12.66 -3.94 38.67
C ARG A 437 -13.24 -4.76 39.82
N ASP A 438 -14.10 -5.73 39.50
CA ASP A 438 -14.76 -6.55 40.52
C ASP A 438 -13.79 -7.43 41.30
N ASN A 439 -12.68 -7.83 40.68
CA ASN A 439 -11.69 -8.71 41.28
C ASN A 439 -10.36 -7.99 41.68
N TYR A 440 -10.30 -6.65 41.58
CA TYR A 440 -9.10 -5.89 41.89
C TYR A 440 -8.50 -6.22 43.26
N GLY A 441 -9.38 -6.26 44.31
CA GLY A 441 -8.94 -6.61 45.69
C GLY A 441 -8.35 -8.02 45.81
N VAL A 442 -8.90 -8.97 45.03
CA VAL A 442 -8.38 -10.35 44.98
C VAL A 442 -7.00 -10.39 44.33
N ILE A 443 -6.85 -9.74 43.18
CA ILE A 443 -5.57 -9.64 42.45
C ILE A 443 -4.51 -9.02 43.35
N MET A 444 -4.83 -7.93 44.06
CA MET A 444 -3.92 -7.27 44.99
C MET A 444 -3.54 -8.15 46.20
N ALA A 445 -4.46 -8.99 46.68
CA ALA A 445 -4.17 -9.94 47.75
C ALA A 445 -3.15 -11.00 47.28
N PHE A 446 -3.33 -11.56 46.07
CA PHE A 446 -2.36 -12.52 45.52
C PHE A 446 -0.97 -11.89 45.36
N HIS A 447 -0.86 -10.65 44.88
CA HIS A 447 0.42 -9.96 44.75
C HIS A 447 1.07 -9.66 46.09
N ARG A 448 0.27 -9.21 47.08
CA ARG A 448 0.79 -8.93 48.43
C ARG A 448 1.37 -10.18 49.12
N ASP A 449 0.69 -11.32 48.94
CA ASP A 449 1.05 -12.58 49.55
C ASP A 449 2.05 -13.39 48.67
N GLU A 450 2.59 -12.76 47.61
CA GLU A 450 3.54 -13.33 46.62
C GLU A 450 3.06 -14.62 45.96
N LEU A 451 1.73 -14.77 45.83
CA LEU A 451 1.10 -15.90 45.16
C LEU A 451 0.92 -15.61 43.67
N GLU A 452 0.89 -16.68 42.88
CA GLU A 452 0.60 -16.56 41.44
C GLU A 452 -0.86 -16.21 41.21
N VAL A 453 -1.12 -15.09 40.48
CA VAL A 453 -2.48 -14.66 40.15
C VAL A 453 -3.07 -15.64 39.12
N PRO A 454 -4.32 -16.11 39.29
CA PRO A 454 -4.99 -16.92 38.30
C PRO A 454 -4.95 -16.25 36.91
N ARG A 455 -4.66 -17.05 35.88
CA ARG A 455 -4.42 -16.55 34.53
C ARG A 455 -5.59 -15.71 33.98
N GLU A 456 -6.83 -16.11 34.29
CA GLU A 456 -8.04 -15.42 33.87
C GLU A 456 -8.11 -13.99 34.41
N LEU A 457 -7.73 -13.80 35.67
CA LEU A 457 -7.69 -12.49 36.35
C LEU A 457 -6.51 -11.66 35.84
N GLN A 458 -5.35 -12.30 35.58
CA GLN A 458 -4.20 -11.64 34.99
C GLN A 458 -4.52 -11.10 33.58
N VAL A 459 -5.15 -11.93 32.73
CA VAL A 459 -5.57 -11.52 31.39
C VAL A 459 -6.63 -10.40 31.44
N ALA A 460 -7.56 -10.45 32.39
CA ALA A 460 -8.54 -9.39 32.58
C ALA A 460 -7.88 -8.05 32.92
N ALA A 461 -6.86 -8.06 33.79
CA ALA A 461 -6.06 -6.88 34.14
C ALA A 461 -5.29 -6.34 32.92
N GLU A 462 -4.62 -7.22 32.16
CA GLU A 462 -3.83 -6.85 30.97
C GLU A 462 -4.71 -6.19 29.90
N ILE A 463 -5.88 -6.75 29.61
CA ILE A 463 -6.82 -6.20 28.62
C ILE A 463 -7.42 -4.88 29.13
N ALA A 464 -7.86 -4.81 30.37
CA ALA A 464 -8.47 -3.62 30.95
C ALA A 464 -7.48 -2.42 30.98
N LEU A 465 -6.25 -2.65 31.42
CA LEU A 465 -5.21 -1.63 31.46
C LEU A 465 -4.74 -1.25 30.03
N GLY A 466 -4.62 -2.23 29.14
CA GLY A 466 -4.30 -1.99 27.73
C GLY A 466 -5.35 -1.13 27.01
N TYR A 467 -6.63 -1.42 27.21
CA TYR A 467 -7.74 -0.63 26.69
C TYR A 467 -7.75 0.80 27.24
N ARG A 468 -7.61 0.96 28.58
CA ARG A 468 -7.50 2.25 29.24
C ARG A 468 -6.34 3.06 28.70
N CYS A 469 -5.16 2.45 28.57
CA CYS A 469 -3.97 3.07 27.98
C CYS A 469 -4.20 3.54 26.54
N LEU A 470 -4.75 2.68 25.68
CA LEU A 470 -5.01 3.03 24.28
C LEU A 470 -6.04 4.18 24.16
N THR A 471 -7.06 4.18 25.01
CA THR A 471 -8.08 5.24 25.04
C THR A 471 -7.44 6.58 25.47
N THR A 472 -6.63 6.57 26.53
CA THR A 472 -5.91 7.76 27.01
C THR A 472 -4.92 8.29 25.97
N LEU A 473 -4.20 7.40 25.26
CA LEU A 473 -3.29 7.79 24.17
C LEU A 473 -4.05 8.47 23.01
N LYS A 474 -5.21 7.93 22.61
CA LYS A 474 -6.03 8.53 21.55
C LYS A 474 -6.60 9.89 21.96
N SER A 475 -7.03 10.05 23.20
CA SER A 475 -7.46 11.35 23.72
C SER A 475 -6.31 12.34 23.73
N LEU A 476 -5.10 11.93 24.12
CA LEU A 476 -3.92 12.78 24.12
C LEU A 476 -3.53 13.19 22.68
N GLU A 477 -3.71 12.32 21.69
CA GLU A 477 -3.45 12.65 20.28
C GLU A 477 -4.38 13.76 19.75
N GLN A 478 -5.63 13.78 20.21
CA GLN A 478 -6.62 14.81 19.85
C GLN A 478 -6.34 16.13 20.56
N ASP A 479 -6.00 16.09 21.84
CA ASP A 479 -5.96 17.25 22.74
C ASP A 479 -4.55 17.68 23.14
N ILE A 480 -3.52 17.28 22.42
CA ILE A 480 -2.11 17.53 22.75
C ILE A 480 -1.77 19.03 22.86
N THR A 481 -2.51 19.89 22.21
CA THR A 481 -2.33 21.35 22.22
C THR A 481 -2.89 22.02 23.47
N ASP A 482 -3.86 21.40 24.16
CA ASP A 482 -4.36 21.88 25.45
C ASP A 482 -3.39 21.48 26.57
N LEU A 483 -2.73 22.47 27.18
CA LEU A 483 -1.70 22.26 28.19
C LEU A 483 -2.23 21.52 29.43
N GLN A 484 -3.42 21.90 29.94
CA GLN A 484 -3.97 21.33 31.16
C GLN A 484 -4.48 19.91 30.92
N LEU A 485 -5.20 19.71 29.82
CA LEU A 485 -5.77 18.41 29.50
C LEU A 485 -4.68 17.39 29.15
N SER A 486 -3.71 17.78 28.31
CA SER A 486 -2.58 16.92 27.96
C SER A 486 -1.74 16.51 29.16
N TRP A 487 -1.55 17.42 30.13
CA TRP A 487 -0.86 17.12 31.38
C TRP A 487 -1.58 16.03 32.19
N ASN A 488 -2.89 16.19 32.36
CA ASN A 488 -3.70 15.19 33.08
C ASN A 488 -3.66 13.81 32.41
N LEU A 489 -3.71 13.77 31.08
CA LEU A 489 -3.65 12.53 30.31
C LEU A 489 -2.27 11.85 30.41
N ILE A 490 -1.17 12.62 30.45
CA ILE A 490 0.19 12.06 30.69
C ILE A 490 0.30 11.47 32.10
N VAL A 491 -0.22 12.15 33.12
CA VAL A 491 -0.29 11.62 34.48
C VAL A 491 -1.10 10.32 34.57
N GLU A 492 -2.20 10.26 33.85
CA GLU A 492 -3.01 9.03 33.74
C GLU A 492 -2.21 7.88 33.10
N LEU A 493 -1.45 8.14 32.03
CA LEU A 493 -0.60 7.13 31.38
C LEU A 493 0.51 6.62 32.32
N GLU A 494 1.11 7.50 33.13
CA GLU A 494 2.11 7.13 34.14
C GLU A 494 1.47 6.24 35.24
N ALA A 495 0.24 6.58 35.67
CA ALA A 495 -0.49 5.76 36.63
C ALA A 495 -0.76 4.36 36.08
N ILE A 496 -1.20 4.26 34.81
CA ILE A 496 -1.42 2.97 34.12
C ILE A 496 -0.11 2.17 34.02
N ALA A 497 0.99 2.82 33.65
CA ALA A 497 2.30 2.16 33.53
C ALA A 497 2.78 1.64 34.89
N THR A 498 2.58 2.41 35.97
CA THR A 498 2.92 2.03 37.34
C THR A 498 2.05 0.85 37.81
N GLU A 499 0.75 0.89 37.54
CA GLU A 499 -0.20 -0.16 37.89
C GLU A 499 0.12 -1.46 37.13
N ALA A 500 0.38 -1.38 35.83
CA ALA A 500 0.80 -2.52 35.00
C ALA A 500 2.09 -3.17 35.50
N LYS A 501 3.08 -2.35 35.87
CA LYS A 501 4.36 -2.83 36.45
C LYS A 501 4.13 -3.52 37.81
N HIS A 502 3.30 -2.93 38.67
CA HIS A 502 2.97 -3.49 39.98
C HIS A 502 2.27 -4.84 39.84
N LEU A 503 1.35 -4.97 38.93
CA LEU A 503 0.60 -6.19 38.65
C LEU A 503 1.35 -7.17 37.71
N ARG A 504 2.57 -6.85 37.30
CA ARG A 504 3.39 -7.64 36.36
C ARG A 504 2.65 -7.94 35.03
N CYS A 505 1.77 -7.04 34.61
CA CYS A 505 1.00 -7.15 33.37
C CYS A 505 1.84 -6.80 32.14
N GLN A 506 1.72 -7.59 31.07
CA GLN A 506 2.25 -7.26 29.76
C GLN A 506 1.15 -6.65 28.90
N LEU A 507 1.18 -5.34 28.74
CA LEU A 507 0.14 -4.63 27.99
C LEU A 507 0.35 -4.78 26.48
N ASN A 508 -0.67 -5.29 25.80
CA ASN A 508 -0.72 -5.24 24.33
C ASN A 508 -1.48 -3.97 23.90
N ILE A 509 -0.75 -2.97 23.41
CA ILE A 509 -1.31 -1.68 22.99
C ILE A 509 -1.10 -1.53 21.47
N PRO A 510 -2.09 -1.92 20.66
CA PRO A 510 -1.97 -1.87 19.20
C PRO A 510 -1.64 -0.46 18.71
N ASN A 511 -0.58 -0.32 17.91
CA ASN A 511 -0.04 0.95 17.42
C ASN A 511 0.36 1.97 18.51
N GLY A 512 0.48 1.58 19.77
CA GLY A 512 0.84 2.48 20.87
C GLY A 512 2.20 3.15 20.67
N ASN A 513 3.18 2.42 20.15
CA ASN A 513 4.48 2.95 19.77
C ASN A 513 4.35 4.08 18.75
N ARG A 514 3.60 3.86 17.67
CA ARG A 514 3.39 4.85 16.61
C ARG A 514 2.71 6.13 17.13
N ILE A 515 1.68 5.97 17.97
CA ILE A 515 0.96 7.12 18.55
C ILE A 515 1.91 7.94 19.41
N ILE A 516 2.67 7.31 20.32
CA ILE A 516 3.64 8.02 21.17
C ILE A 516 4.75 8.66 20.34
N GLU A 517 5.31 7.98 19.35
CA GLU A 517 6.32 8.55 18.46
C GLU A 517 5.81 9.80 17.73
N GLN A 518 4.60 9.77 17.21
CA GLN A 518 3.98 10.93 16.56
C GLN A 518 3.73 12.07 17.54
N LEU A 519 3.30 11.79 18.76
CA LEU A 519 3.12 12.79 19.81
C LEU A 519 4.44 13.43 20.21
N ILE A 520 5.50 12.65 20.39
CA ILE A 520 6.84 13.14 20.71
C ILE A 520 7.37 14.05 19.59
N VAL A 521 7.24 13.63 18.32
CA VAL A 521 7.66 14.45 17.17
C VAL A 521 6.88 15.77 17.11
N ARG A 522 5.55 15.73 17.32
CA ARG A 522 4.69 16.90 17.29
C ARG A 522 5.03 17.90 18.41
N LEU A 523 5.22 17.41 19.64
CA LEU A 523 5.62 18.24 20.77
C LEU A 523 7.04 18.83 20.57
N LEU A 524 7.97 18.02 20.07
CA LEU A 524 9.32 18.51 19.78
C LEU A 524 9.32 19.56 18.69
N TRP A 525 8.53 19.37 17.64
CA TRP A 525 8.39 20.39 16.57
C TRP A 525 7.80 21.68 17.11
N GLN A 526 6.75 21.60 17.94
CA GLN A 526 6.14 22.76 18.61
C GLN A 526 7.16 23.49 19.50
N LEU A 527 7.90 22.74 20.31
CA LEU A 527 8.94 23.28 21.18
C LEU A 527 10.04 24.04 20.41
N LEU A 528 10.47 23.50 19.26
CA LEU A 528 11.62 24.02 18.51
C LEU A 528 11.27 25.16 17.55
N TYR A 529 10.02 25.22 17.05
CA TYR A 529 9.64 26.14 15.96
C TYR A 529 8.45 27.05 16.28
N ASP A 530 7.71 26.86 17.40
CA ASP A 530 6.61 27.76 17.78
C ASP A 530 7.12 28.85 18.72
N ALA A 531 6.96 30.08 18.28
CA ALA A 531 7.37 31.27 19.08
C ALA A 531 6.57 31.43 20.39
N ASN A 532 5.38 30.80 20.51
CA ASN A 532 4.51 30.85 21.69
C ASN A 532 4.74 29.65 22.63
N SER A 533 5.72 28.81 22.38
CA SER A 533 6.03 27.63 23.19
C SER A 533 6.41 28.03 24.62
N LYS A 534 5.80 27.36 25.59
CA LYS A 534 6.21 27.45 27.00
C LYS A 534 7.31 26.41 27.25
N ILE A 535 8.54 26.76 26.92
CA ILE A 535 9.71 25.89 26.83
C ILE A 535 9.80 24.90 28.00
N ASP A 536 9.70 25.37 29.24
CA ASP A 536 9.81 24.49 30.43
C ASP A 536 8.71 23.43 30.52
N ALA A 537 7.45 23.84 30.28
CA ALA A 537 6.31 22.94 30.35
C ALA A 537 6.34 21.91 29.19
N ASP A 538 6.75 22.36 28.01
CA ASP A 538 6.81 21.50 26.81
C ASP A 538 7.95 20.49 26.91
N ILE A 539 9.11 20.88 27.44
CA ILE A 539 10.22 19.94 27.74
C ILE A 539 9.77 18.88 28.74
N GLN A 540 9.14 19.28 29.85
CA GLN A 540 8.68 18.33 30.87
C GLN A 540 7.64 17.34 30.31
N ARG A 541 6.69 17.80 29.50
CA ARG A 541 5.70 16.92 28.86
C ARG A 541 6.38 15.91 27.93
N LEU A 542 7.35 16.36 27.15
CA LEU A 542 8.07 15.54 26.20
C LEU A 542 8.93 14.48 26.91
N GLU A 543 9.66 14.86 27.95
CA GLU A 543 10.47 13.92 28.76
C GLU A 543 9.60 12.84 29.41
N ARG A 544 8.47 13.24 30.02
CA ARG A 544 7.54 12.30 30.66
C ARG A 544 6.90 11.34 29.63
N LEU A 545 6.56 11.84 28.44
CA LEU A 545 5.99 11.01 27.38
C LEU A 545 7.00 9.96 26.86
N ILE A 546 8.27 10.33 26.75
CA ILE A 546 9.36 9.39 26.43
C ILE A 546 9.47 8.34 27.54
N ASP A 547 9.45 8.75 28.81
CA ASP A 547 9.54 7.83 29.95
C ASP A 547 8.36 6.85 30.00
N VAL A 548 7.14 7.33 29.76
CA VAL A 548 5.94 6.49 29.65
C VAL A 548 6.11 5.45 28.53
N GLY A 549 6.60 5.86 27.35
CA GLY A 549 6.85 4.94 26.24
C GLY A 549 7.84 3.82 26.60
N HIS A 550 8.86 4.13 27.39
CA HIS A 550 9.81 3.14 27.90
C HIS A 550 9.21 2.26 28.99
N GLN A 551 8.48 2.85 29.96
CA GLN A 551 7.84 2.11 31.06
C GLN A 551 6.79 1.12 30.57
N LEU A 552 6.05 1.46 29.54
CA LEU A 552 5.07 0.60 28.88
C LEU A 552 5.69 -0.42 27.91
N HIS A 553 7.02 -0.44 27.77
CA HIS A 553 7.76 -1.32 26.85
C HIS A 553 7.27 -1.28 25.39
N LEU A 554 6.87 -0.10 24.90
CA LEU A 554 6.30 0.05 23.57
C LEU A 554 7.32 -0.04 22.42
N GLY A 555 8.61 -0.10 22.72
CA GLY A 555 9.67 -0.18 21.69
C GLY A 555 9.71 1.06 20.79
N ILE A 556 9.55 2.26 21.39
CA ILE A 556 9.53 3.53 20.66
C ILE A 556 10.86 3.81 19.95
N SER A 557 10.78 4.35 18.72
CA SER A 557 11.93 4.82 17.95
C SER A 557 12.04 6.33 17.99
N LEU A 558 13.15 6.84 18.50
CA LEU A 558 13.42 8.28 18.58
C LEU A 558 14.13 8.84 17.33
N LYS A 559 14.30 8.05 16.26
CA LYS A 559 15.10 8.44 15.08
C LYS A 559 14.66 9.76 14.46
N HIS A 560 13.35 9.94 14.21
CA HIS A 560 12.84 11.21 13.64
C HIS A 560 13.01 12.39 14.60
N CYS A 561 12.88 12.14 15.89
CA CYS A 561 13.12 13.20 16.89
C CYS A 561 14.61 13.58 16.93
N GLN A 562 15.52 12.61 16.81
CA GLN A 562 16.96 12.85 16.72
C GLN A 562 17.34 13.69 15.50
N GLU A 563 16.76 13.36 14.33
CA GLU A 563 16.99 14.09 13.08
C GLU A 563 16.49 15.55 13.18
N LEU A 564 15.28 15.74 13.69
CA LEU A 564 14.67 17.06 13.89
C LEU A 564 15.48 17.88 14.89
N TYR A 565 15.82 17.31 16.03
CA TYR A 565 16.60 17.96 17.07
C TYR A 565 18.01 18.32 16.56
N TRP A 566 18.68 17.41 15.85
CA TRP A 566 20.03 17.63 15.29
C TRP A 566 20.04 18.78 14.29
N SER A 567 19.04 18.88 13.43
CA SER A 567 18.88 19.99 12.50
C SER A 567 18.74 21.32 13.25
N CYS A 568 17.88 21.36 14.28
CA CYS A 568 17.68 22.56 15.10
C CYS A 568 18.90 22.90 15.96
N LEU A 569 19.60 21.90 16.49
CA LEU A 569 20.81 22.09 17.28
C LEU A 569 21.84 22.94 16.51
N HIS A 570 22.11 22.57 15.26
CA HIS A 570 23.10 23.27 14.43
C HIS A 570 22.61 24.58 13.83
N SER A 571 21.32 24.67 13.48
CA SER A 571 20.77 25.89 12.83
C SER A 571 20.33 26.96 13.79
N GLN A 572 19.95 26.63 15.02
CA GLN A 572 19.34 27.58 15.96
C GLN A 572 19.98 27.57 17.34
N ILE A 573 20.18 26.40 17.99
CA ILE A 573 20.61 26.33 19.38
C ILE A 573 22.09 26.73 19.52
N LEU A 574 22.98 26.15 18.73
CA LEU A 574 24.42 26.48 18.79
C LEU A 574 24.74 27.93 18.40
N PRO A 575 24.14 28.53 17.38
CA PRO A 575 24.32 29.95 17.11
C PRO A 575 23.87 30.85 18.26
N ARG A 576 22.76 30.51 18.94
CA ARG A 576 22.31 31.27 20.13
C ARG A 576 23.29 31.19 21.29
N ILE A 577 23.89 30.01 21.54
CA ILE A 577 24.89 29.82 22.63
C ILE A 577 26.09 30.78 22.47
N THR A 578 26.46 31.12 21.24
CA THR A 578 27.58 32.05 20.98
C THR A 578 27.23 33.53 21.12
N SER A 579 25.95 33.89 21.24
CA SER A 579 25.42 35.25 21.31
C SER A 579 24.56 35.51 22.56
N ILE A 580 24.72 34.69 23.61
CA ILE A 580 23.93 34.84 24.86
C ILE A 580 24.37 36.08 25.63
N ASP A 581 23.40 37.00 25.92
CA ASP A 581 23.60 38.19 26.67
C ASP A 581 22.91 38.22 28.05
N ASN A 582 22.07 37.17 28.36
CA ASN A 582 21.33 37.13 29.62
C ASN A 582 21.25 35.73 30.25
N GLU A 583 21.08 35.69 31.59
CA GLU A 583 21.01 34.46 32.39
C GLU A 583 19.80 33.57 32.04
N ALA A 584 18.66 34.13 31.65
CA ALA A 584 17.46 33.41 31.30
C ALA A 584 17.65 32.61 30.00
N GLU A 585 18.32 33.17 29.00
CA GLU A 585 18.67 32.47 27.74
C GLU A 585 19.67 31.36 27.98
N THR A 586 20.62 31.54 28.89
CA THR A 586 21.57 30.49 29.30
C THR A 586 20.85 29.28 29.88
N ILE A 587 19.87 29.53 30.77
CA ILE A 587 19.04 28.47 31.37
C ILE A 587 18.25 27.73 30.29
N GLN A 588 17.60 28.44 29.37
CA GLN A 588 16.83 27.83 28.28
C GLN A 588 17.71 26.97 27.33
N CYS A 589 18.85 27.48 26.91
CA CYS A 589 19.80 26.73 26.08
C CYS A 589 20.31 25.48 26.81
N ARG A 590 20.59 25.56 28.10
CA ARG A 590 21.01 24.43 28.93
C ARG A 590 19.89 23.37 29.01
N GLN A 591 18.63 23.75 29.13
CA GLN A 591 17.50 22.85 29.16
C GLN A 591 17.31 22.17 27.81
N LEU A 592 17.38 22.88 26.70
CA LEU A 592 17.30 22.32 25.35
C LEU A 592 18.45 21.34 25.09
N LEU A 593 19.67 21.62 25.56
CA LEU A 593 20.78 20.67 25.45
C LEU A 593 20.56 19.42 26.31
N LYS A 594 20.01 19.55 27.54
CA LYS A 594 19.66 18.39 28.37
C LYS A 594 18.63 17.49 27.69
N LEU A 595 17.64 18.08 27.01
CA LEU A 595 16.69 17.34 26.21
C LEU A 595 17.38 16.51 25.11
N GLY A 596 18.45 17.02 24.50
CA GLY A 596 19.26 16.26 23.54
C GLY A 596 19.77 14.94 24.09
N ARG A 597 20.23 14.89 25.37
CA ARG A 597 20.60 13.64 26.03
C ARG A 597 19.42 12.68 26.17
N LYS A 598 18.24 13.18 26.49
CA LYS A 598 17.01 12.37 26.60
C LYS A 598 16.61 11.76 25.26
N LEU A 599 16.88 12.47 24.17
CA LEU A 599 16.70 12.00 22.80
C LEU A 599 17.85 11.12 22.30
N ALA A 600 18.82 10.76 23.17
CA ALA A 600 20.03 10.00 22.86
C ALA A 600 20.90 10.67 21.75
N VAL A 601 21.00 12.00 21.77
CA VAL A 601 21.92 12.80 20.96
C VAL A 601 23.09 13.24 21.85
N ASP A 602 24.34 13.06 21.38
CA ASP A 602 25.51 13.51 22.12
C ASP A 602 25.67 15.02 22.05
N VAL A 603 25.34 15.67 23.13
CA VAL A 603 25.46 17.13 23.36
C VAL A 603 26.50 17.49 24.43
N SER A 604 27.26 16.51 24.92
CA SER A 604 28.26 16.71 25.96
C SER A 604 29.28 17.82 25.65
N PRO A 605 29.83 17.91 24.41
CA PRO A 605 30.79 18.96 24.06
C PRO A 605 30.23 20.40 24.14
N TYR A 606 28.91 20.54 24.12
CA TYR A 606 28.23 21.83 24.14
C TYR A 606 27.76 22.23 25.55
N LEU A 607 27.40 21.25 26.37
CA LEU A 607 27.04 21.46 27.78
C LEU A 607 28.21 21.97 28.59
N ASP A 608 29.44 21.51 28.33
CA ASP A 608 30.66 21.94 29.01
C ASP A 608 31.01 23.40 28.69
N LYS A 609 30.51 23.97 27.60
CA LYS A 609 30.70 25.38 27.24
C LYS A 609 29.75 26.32 27.98
N LEU A 610 28.66 25.79 28.55
CA LEU A 610 27.65 26.56 29.31
C LEU A 610 27.78 26.32 30.83
N ALA A 611 28.75 25.52 31.26
CA ALA A 611 29.08 25.29 32.68
C ALA A 611 29.95 26.44 33.18
#